data_a0fbd4bc1665065d608180fa6e5dd097
#
_entry.id   a0fbd4bc1665065d608180fa6e5dd097
#
_cell.length_a   1.000
_cell.length_b   1.000
_cell.length_c   1.000
_cell.angle_alpha   90.00
_cell.angle_beta   90.00
_cell.angle_gamma   90.00
#
_symmetry.space_group_name_H-M   'P 1'
#
loop_
_entity.id
_entity.type
_entity.pdbx_description
1 polymer ?
#
loop_
_entity_poly.entity_id
_entity_poly.type
_entity_poly.pdbx_seq_one_letter_code
_entity_poly.pdbx_strand_id
1 'polypeptide(L)'
;MYAIANNGFIEGKQNEPLMQLMENFCRRAGLTWGGGVGIGGGVMLNATRILYFVQVGMLVLNLLFNGISTGDFLPVGPLQSFLKNVLWLLYLNLGVLFYLIRMGRAVRKREEAGKRYTRILVPSFIFILFADVFFIILSFLEGGMFRGWLAKKVPDR
;
A
#
# COMPACT_ATOMS: atom_id res chain seq x y z
N MET A 1 -3.61 14.18 -19.12
CA MET A 1 -2.73 13.24 -18.40
C MET A 1 -3.19 13.13 -16.95
N TYR A 2 -3.15 11.94 -16.35
CA TYR A 2 -3.45 11.71 -14.94
C TYR A 2 -2.26 11.03 -14.29
N ALA A 3 -2.08 11.24 -12.98
CA ALA A 3 -0.97 10.63 -12.24
C ALA A 3 -1.44 9.95 -10.94
N ILE A 4 -0.84 8.82 -10.63
CA ILE A 4 -0.93 8.19 -9.32
C ILE A 4 0.48 8.14 -8.76
N ALA A 5 0.68 8.71 -7.59
CA ALA A 5 1.94 8.70 -6.88
C ALA A 5 1.78 8.02 -5.53
N ASN A 6 2.81 7.31 -5.14
CA ASN A 6 2.86 6.58 -3.89
C ASN A 6 4.19 6.86 -3.20
N ASN A 7 4.17 7.07 -1.89
CA ASN A 7 5.37 7.26 -1.08
C ASN A 7 5.37 6.31 0.13
N GLY A 8 6.55 6.15 0.75
CA GLY A 8 6.74 5.32 1.94
C GLY A 8 6.25 5.97 3.25
N PHE A 9 5.96 7.26 3.22
CA PHE A 9 5.48 7.99 4.40
C PHE A 9 3.98 7.80 4.59
N ILE A 10 3.50 7.98 5.82
CA ILE A 10 2.08 7.78 6.13
C ILE A 10 1.17 8.80 5.42
N GLU A 11 1.65 10.00 5.16
CA GLU A 11 0.85 11.08 4.57
C GLU A 11 0.94 11.12 3.05
N GLY A 12 -0.20 10.96 2.38
CA GLY A 12 -0.30 11.09 0.92
C GLY A 12 0.09 12.46 0.40
N LYS A 13 -0.08 13.53 1.21
CA LYS A 13 0.26 14.91 0.84
C LYS A 13 1.76 15.12 0.55
N GLN A 14 2.62 14.27 1.06
CA GLN A 14 4.06 14.29 0.72
C GLN A 14 4.35 14.00 -0.76
N ASN A 15 3.35 13.55 -1.53
CA ASN A 15 3.44 13.48 -2.98
C ASN A 15 3.17 14.81 -3.70
N GLU A 16 2.86 15.90 -2.98
CA GLU A 16 2.55 17.21 -3.57
C GLU A 16 3.65 17.72 -4.52
N PRO A 17 4.96 17.71 -4.17
CA PRO A 17 6.01 18.15 -5.08
C PRO A 17 6.03 17.37 -6.39
N LEU A 18 5.80 16.05 -6.33
CA LEU A 18 5.74 15.21 -7.53
C LEU A 18 4.51 15.56 -8.39
N MET A 19 3.36 15.82 -7.76
CA MET A 19 2.16 16.24 -8.49
C MET A 19 2.35 17.58 -9.19
N GLN A 20 3.03 18.54 -8.54
CA GLN A 20 3.38 19.82 -9.13
C GLN A 20 4.37 19.67 -10.29
N LEU A 21 5.35 18.78 -10.15
CA LEU A 21 6.30 18.47 -11.22
C LEU A 21 5.56 17.91 -12.46
N MET A 22 4.64 16.96 -12.26
CA MET A 22 3.86 16.36 -13.35
C MET A 22 2.93 17.37 -14.04
N GLU A 23 2.29 18.24 -13.27
CA GLU A 23 1.47 19.33 -13.80
C GLU A 23 2.31 20.32 -14.62
N ASN A 24 3.49 20.72 -14.14
CA ASN A 24 4.42 21.58 -14.84
C ASN A 24 4.96 20.92 -16.13
N PHE A 25 5.22 19.62 -16.07
CA PHE A 25 5.60 18.84 -17.23
C PHE A 25 4.49 18.88 -18.30
N CYS A 26 3.23 18.63 -17.91
CA CYS A 26 2.10 18.70 -18.83
C CYS A 26 2.00 20.07 -19.50
N ARG A 27 2.11 21.15 -18.72
CA ARG A 27 2.05 22.51 -19.24
C ARG A 27 3.15 22.80 -20.26
N ARG A 28 4.39 22.35 -20.00
CA ARG A 28 5.52 22.52 -20.92
C ARG A 28 5.41 21.66 -22.18
N ALA A 29 4.84 20.48 -22.06
CA ALA A 29 4.66 19.52 -23.16
C ALA A 29 3.37 19.76 -23.98
N GLY A 30 2.59 20.79 -23.67
CA GLY A 30 1.31 21.04 -24.34
C GLY A 30 0.22 19.99 -24.02
N LEU A 31 0.37 19.24 -22.92
CA LEU A 31 -0.56 18.21 -22.50
C LEU A 31 -1.56 18.76 -21.47
N THR A 32 -2.81 18.33 -21.55
CA THR A 32 -3.81 18.67 -20.54
C THR A 32 -3.58 17.86 -19.26
N TRP A 33 -3.44 18.53 -18.12
CA TRP A 33 -3.40 17.91 -16.81
C TRP A 33 -4.82 17.60 -16.32
N GLY A 34 -5.14 16.34 -16.11
CA GLY A 34 -6.45 15.90 -15.62
C GLY A 34 -6.52 15.64 -14.12
N GLY A 35 -5.37 15.71 -13.43
CA GLY A 35 -5.33 15.52 -11.97
C GLY A 35 -4.51 14.33 -11.52
N GLY A 36 -4.44 14.13 -10.20
CA GLY A 36 -3.66 13.06 -9.61
C GLY A 36 -4.11 12.62 -8.22
N VAL A 37 -3.71 11.41 -7.84
CA VAL A 37 -3.91 10.84 -6.51
C VAL A 37 -2.57 10.54 -5.88
N GLY A 38 -2.26 11.21 -4.76
CA GLY A 38 -1.11 10.92 -3.90
C GLY A 38 -1.52 9.96 -2.78
N ILE A 39 -0.84 8.83 -2.68
CA ILE A 39 -1.12 7.78 -1.71
C ILE A 39 0.03 7.73 -0.72
N GLY A 40 -0.27 7.83 0.57
CA GLY A 40 0.68 7.61 1.66
C GLY A 40 0.64 6.17 2.15
N GLY A 41 1.74 5.72 2.72
CA GLY A 41 1.84 4.39 3.30
C GLY A 41 2.08 3.27 2.29
N GLY A 42 2.82 3.55 1.21
CA GLY A 42 3.02 2.60 0.12
C GLY A 42 3.65 1.27 0.52
N VAL A 43 4.53 1.27 1.51
CA VAL A 43 5.07 0.03 2.07
C VAL A 43 3.95 -0.82 2.68
N MET A 44 2.98 -0.19 3.36
CA MET A 44 1.83 -0.89 3.95
C MET A 44 0.83 -1.39 2.88
N LEU A 45 0.71 -0.70 1.74
CA LEU A 45 -0.08 -1.23 0.61
C LEU A 45 0.48 -2.57 0.12
N ASN A 46 1.80 -2.68 0.02
CA ASN A 46 2.42 -3.95 -0.34
C ASN A 46 2.24 -5.00 0.76
N ALA A 47 2.38 -4.62 2.03
CA ALA A 47 2.11 -5.51 3.16
C ALA A 47 0.65 -6.00 3.17
N THR A 48 -0.33 -5.13 2.96
CA THR A 48 -1.74 -5.54 2.88
C THR A 48 -1.99 -6.48 1.71
N ARG A 49 -1.35 -6.29 0.56
CA ARG A 49 -1.42 -7.23 -0.56
C ARG A 49 -0.89 -8.62 -0.17
N ILE A 50 0.25 -8.69 0.48
CA ILE A 50 0.83 -9.94 0.97
C ILE A 50 -0.13 -10.60 1.96
N LEU A 51 -0.70 -9.84 2.90
CA LEU A 51 -1.68 -10.35 3.86
C LEU A 51 -2.93 -10.95 3.18
N TYR A 52 -3.42 -10.38 2.07
CA TYR A 52 -4.51 -11.00 1.31
C TYR A 52 -4.14 -12.38 0.80
N PHE A 53 -2.95 -12.54 0.20
CA PHE A 53 -2.49 -13.85 -0.27
C PHE A 53 -2.29 -14.86 0.87
N VAL A 54 -1.76 -14.41 2.00
CA VAL A 54 -1.62 -15.24 3.20
C VAL A 54 -2.99 -15.69 3.70
N GLN A 55 -3.98 -14.80 3.77
CA GLN A 55 -5.34 -15.14 4.20
C GLN A 55 -6.00 -16.17 3.27
N VAL A 56 -5.82 -16.02 1.96
CA VAL A 56 -6.32 -17.01 0.98
C VAL A 56 -5.62 -18.35 1.17
N GLY A 57 -4.30 -18.38 1.32
CA GLY A 57 -3.54 -19.60 1.57
C GLY A 57 -3.97 -20.31 2.87
N MET A 58 -4.15 -19.54 3.95
CA MET A 58 -4.62 -20.07 5.23
C MET A 58 -6.05 -20.62 5.13
N LEU A 59 -6.95 -19.97 4.37
CA LEU A 59 -8.28 -20.49 4.12
C LEU A 59 -8.21 -21.83 3.39
N VAL A 60 -7.46 -21.91 2.30
CA VAL A 60 -7.31 -23.15 1.52
C VAL A 60 -6.78 -24.28 2.40
N LEU A 61 -5.72 -24.03 3.16
CA LEU A 61 -5.16 -25.03 4.08
C LEU A 61 -6.17 -25.48 5.13
N ASN A 62 -6.94 -24.57 5.73
CA ASN A 62 -7.98 -24.91 6.69
C ASN A 62 -9.10 -25.75 6.06
N LEU A 63 -9.55 -25.41 4.85
CA LEU A 63 -10.58 -26.16 4.15
C LEU A 63 -10.11 -27.58 3.81
N LEU A 64 -8.88 -27.72 3.32
CA LEU A 64 -8.29 -29.04 3.03
C LEU A 64 -8.13 -29.88 4.30
N PHE A 65 -7.59 -29.29 5.36
CA PHE A 65 -7.40 -29.99 6.63
C PHE A 65 -8.72 -30.46 7.24
N ASN A 66 -9.74 -29.61 7.28
CA ASN A 66 -11.06 -29.98 7.79
C ASN A 66 -11.74 -31.01 6.89
N GLY A 67 -11.68 -30.84 5.56
CA GLY A 67 -12.21 -31.80 4.59
C GLY A 67 -11.62 -33.21 4.76
N ILE A 68 -10.31 -33.30 4.96
CA ILE A 68 -9.62 -34.58 5.18
C ILE A 68 -9.94 -35.17 6.56
N SER A 69 -10.01 -34.33 7.62
CA SER A 69 -10.18 -34.79 9.00
C SER A 69 -11.62 -35.13 9.38
N THR A 70 -12.58 -34.34 8.88
CA THR A 70 -13.99 -34.43 9.31
C THR A 70 -14.96 -34.67 8.15
N GLY A 71 -14.51 -34.65 6.92
CA GLY A 71 -15.35 -34.70 5.72
C GLY A 71 -16.11 -33.40 5.41
N ASP A 72 -15.91 -32.36 6.21
CA ASP A 72 -16.55 -31.04 6.01
C ASP A 72 -15.56 -30.10 5.27
N PHE A 73 -15.83 -29.89 3.98
CA PHE A 73 -15.02 -29.01 3.11
C PHE A 73 -15.40 -27.53 3.22
N LEU A 74 -16.47 -27.19 3.92
CA LEU A 74 -16.93 -25.80 4.07
C LEU A 74 -17.25 -25.45 5.54
N PRO A 75 -16.30 -25.63 6.46
CA PRO A 75 -16.52 -25.33 7.87
C PRO A 75 -16.79 -23.82 8.07
N VAL A 76 -17.85 -23.50 8.81
CA VAL A 76 -18.30 -22.11 9.01
C VAL A 76 -17.24 -21.25 9.71
N GLY A 77 -16.52 -21.82 10.69
CA GLY A 77 -15.52 -21.08 11.49
C GLY A 77 -14.38 -20.47 10.66
N PRO A 78 -13.63 -21.24 9.88
CA PRO A 78 -12.58 -20.72 9.00
C PRO A 78 -13.10 -19.71 7.98
N LEU A 79 -14.26 -19.95 7.38
CA LEU A 79 -14.87 -19.05 6.42
C LEU A 79 -15.25 -17.70 7.04
N GLN A 80 -15.85 -17.72 8.23
CA GLN A 80 -16.21 -16.52 8.98
C GLN A 80 -14.96 -15.71 9.37
N SER A 81 -13.89 -16.37 9.83
CA SER A 81 -12.63 -15.73 10.19
C SER A 81 -11.97 -15.09 8.97
N PHE A 82 -11.95 -15.79 7.84
CA PHE A 82 -11.46 -15.25 6.57
C PHE A 82 -12.24 -14.00 6.15
N LEU A 83 -13.57 -14.06 6.15
CA LEU A 83 -14.42 -12.94 5.77
C LEU A 83 -14.18 -11.72 6.67
N LYS A 84 -14.10 -11.92 8.00
CA LYS A 84 -13.81 -10.86 8.96
C LYS A 84 -12.44 -10.19 8.65
N ASN A 85 -11.40 -10.98 8.38
CA ASN A 85 -10.07 -10.47 8.10
C ASN A 85 -10.03 -9.71 6.76
N VAL A 86 -10.70 -10.22 5.72
CA VAL A 86 -10.81 -9.55 4.43
C VAL A 86 -11.55 -8.21 4.56
N LEU A 87 -12.66 -8.18 5.28
CA LEU A 87 -13.42 -6.95 5.54
C LEU A 87 -12.57 -5.92 6.31
N TRP A 88 -11.78 -6.37 7.28
CA TRP A 88 -10.86 -5.51 8.01
C TRP A 88 -9.78 -4.90 7.10
N LEU A 89 -9.14 -5.72 6.25
CA LEU A 89 -8.16 -5.25 5.28
C LEU A 89 -8.79 -4.28 4.26
N LEU A 90 -10.01 -4.56 3.81
CA LEU A 90 -10.75 -3.68 2.94
C LEU A 90 -11.04 -2.33 3.60
N TYR A 91 -11.45 -2.34 4.87
CA TYR A 91 -11.67 -1.13 5.65
C TYR A 91 -10.40 -0.27 5.75
N LEU A 92 -9.24 -0.88 6.02
CA LEU A 92 -7.97 -0.16 6.08
C LEU A 92 -7.60 0.54 4.75
N ASN A 93 -8.01 -0.02 3.62
CA ASN A 93 -7.74 0.51 2.28
C ASN A 93 -8.89 1.34 1.70
N LEU A 94 -9.96 1.60 2.45
CA LEU A 94 -11.19 2.23 1.95
C LEU A 94 -10.93 3.59 1.31
N GLY A 95 -10.10 4.44 1.94
CA GLY A 95 -9.73 5.75 1.42
C GLY A 95 -8.98 5.66 0.09
N VAL A 96 -8.07 4.71 -0.03
CA VAL A 96 -7.30 4.47 -1.26
C VAL A 96 -8.23 4.01 -2.37
N LEU A 97 -9.08 3.01 -2.11
CA LEU A 97 -10.04 2.48 -3.07
C LEU A 97 -11.02 3.56 -3.55
N PHE A 98 -11.56 4.36 -2.63
CA PHE A 98 -12.48 5.45 -2.98
C PHE A 98 -11.88 6.42 -3.98
N TYR A 99 -10.66 6.91 -3.73
CA TYR A 99 -10.00 7.86 -4.62
C TYR A 99 -9.55 7.24 -5.92
N LEU A 100 -9.12 5.97 -5.93
CA LEU A 100 -8.78 5.26 -7.16
C LEU A 100 -10.00 5.03 -8.05
N ILE A 101 -11.14 4.64 -7.47
CA ILE A 101 -12.41 4.49 -8.21
C ILE A 101 -12.87 5.83 -8.79
N ARG A 102 -12.80 6.90 -7.98
CA ARG A 102 -13.15 8.24 -8.43
C ARG A 102 -12.27 8.70 -9.59
N MET A 103 -10.95 8.47 -9.47
CA MET A 103 -10.01 8.79 -10.54
C MET A 103 -10.27 7.95 -11.80
N GLY A 104 -10.52 6.64 -11.66
CA GLY A 104 -10.87 5.77 -12.78
C GLY A 104 -12.13 6.24 -13.52
N ARG A 105 -13.12 6.78 -12.79
CA ARG A 105 -14.31 7.41 -13.40
C ARG A 105 -13.95 8.68 -14.16
N ALA A 106 -13.12 9.57 -13.58
CA ALA A 106 -12.67 10.80 -14.23
C ALA A 106 -11.86 10.51 -15.50
N VAL A 107 -10.96 9.53 -15.45
CA VAL A 107 -10.20 9.06 -16.64
C VAL A 107 -11.14 8.59 -17.75
N ARG A 108 -12.13 7.75 -17.41
CA ARG A 108 -13.10 7.21 -18.39
C ARG A 108 -13.96 8.31 -19.01
N LYS A 109 -14.33 9.31 -18.22
CA LYS A 109 -15.13 10.45 -18.70
C LYS A 109 -14.31 11.57 -19.30
N ARG A 110 -12.97 11.50 -19.20
CA ARG A 110 -12.04 12.58 -19.59
C ARG A 110 -12.27 13.89 -18.85
N GLU A 111 -12.74 13.82 -17.60
CA GLU A 111 -13.01 14.95 -16.72
C GLU A 111 -11.80 15.22 -15.81
N GLU A 112 -11.67 16.46 -15.32
CA GLU A 112 -10.66 16.78 -14.31
C GLU A 112 -10.97 16.11 -12.97
N ALA A 113 -9.99 15.38 -12.43
CA ALA A 113 -10.07 14.74 -11.11
C ALA A 113 -9.56 15.66 -9.98
N GLY A 114 -8.78 16.69 -10.33
CA GLY A 114 -8.02 17.51 -9.39
C GLY A 114 -6.92 16.72 -8.68
N LYS A 115 -6.19 17.41 -7.79
CA LYS A 115 -5.18 16.74 -6.92
C LYS A 115 -5.86 16.25 -5.65
N ARG A 116 -5.69 14.99 -5.32
CA ARG A 116 -6.25 14.36 -4.11
C ARG A 116 -5.17 13.56 -3.38
N TYR A 117 -5.28 13.54 -2.06
CA TYR A 117 -4.31 12.84 -1.21
C TYR A 117 -5.06 11.92 -0.25
N THR A 118 -4.55 10.71 -0.12
CA THR A 118 -5.15 9.69 0.75
C THR A 118 -4.05 8.88 1.43
N ARG A 119 -4.45 8.13 2.42
CA ARG A 119 -3.56 7.19 3.13
C ARG A 119 -4.33 5.94 3.54
N ILE A 120 -3.61 4.92 3.97
CA ILE A 120 -4.18 3.76 4.64
C ILE A 120 -4.72 4.20 6.01
N LEU A 121 -5.89 3.68 6.41
CA LEU A 121 -6.55 3.98 7.66
C LEU A 121 -5.91 3.24 8.85
N VAL A 122 -4.61 3.46 9.02
CA VAL A 122 -3.84 2.92 10.16
C VAL A 122 -3.43 4.08 11.06
N PRO A 123 -3.57 3.97 12.39
CA PRO A 123 -3.03 4.96 13.32
C PRO A 123 -1.52 5.15 13.12
N SER A 124 -1.07 6.42 13.17
CA SER A 124 0.32 6.77 12.83
C SER A 124 1.35 6.02 13.68
N PHE A 125 1.08 5.83 14.97
CA PHE A 125 2.01 5.12 15.86
C PHE A 125 2.16 3.63 15.49
N ILE A 126 1.07 2.98 15.06
CA ILE A 126 1.10 1.59 14.60
C ILE A 126 1.89 1.51 13.29
N PHE A 127 1.66 2.46 12.37
CA PHE A 127 2.40 2.53 11.11
C PHE A 127 3.91 2.66 11.35
N ILE A 128 4.33 3.57 12.23
CA ILE A 128 5.74 3.79 12.55
C ILE A 128 6.35 2.52 13.16
N LEU A 129 5.69 1.92 14.15
CA LEU A 129 6.17 0.70 14.79
C LEU A 129 6.38 -0.45 13.77
N PHE A 130 5.42 -0.67 12.87
CA PHE A 130 5.56 -1.69 11.83
C PHE A 130 6.65 -1.34 10.81
N ALA A 131 6.80 -0.07 10.45
CA ALA A 131 7.85 0.37 9.55
C ALA A 131 9.23 0.14 10.17
N ASP A 132 9.41 0.51 11.44
CA ASP A 132 10.68 0.32 12.16
C ASP A 132 11.05 -1.17 12.25
N VAL A 133 10.11 -2.03 12.67
CA VAL A 133 10.34 -3.47 12.72
C VAL A 133 10.67 -4.03 11.34
N PHE A 134 9.94 -3.62 10.31
CA PHE A 134 10.18 -4.06 8.94
C PHE A 134 11.58 -3.66 8.44
N PHE A 135 11.99 -2.41 8.65
CA PHE A 135 13.32 -1.95 8.25
C PHE A 135 14.45 -2.57 9.05
N ILE A 136 14.24 -2.85 10.35
CA ILE A 136 15.21 -3.58 11.18
C ILE A 136 15.41 -4.99 10.61
N ILE A 137 14.31 -5.71 10.31
CA ILE A 137 14.39 -7.07 9.75
C ILE A 137 15.08 -7.05 8.39
N LEU A 138 14.70 -6.14 7.49
CA LEU A 138 15.36 -6.02 6.18
C LEU A 138 16.83 -5.69 6.32
N SER A 139 17.19 -4.74 7.17
CA SER A 139 18.59 -4.35 7.43
C SER A 139 19.41 -5.53 7.96
N PHE A 140 18.81 -6.37 8.79
CA PHE A 140 19.45 -7.59 9.28
C PHE A 140 19.64 -8.60 8.16
N LEU A 141 18.60 -8.87 7.35
CA LEU A 141 18.64 -9.86 6.25
C LEU A 141 19.62 -9.45 5.14
N GLU A 142 19.72 -8.16 4.85
CA GLU A 142 20.64 -7.62 3.83
C GLU A 142 22.06 -7.39 4.39
N GLY A 143 22.30 -7.67 5.67
CA GLY A 143 23.58 -7.44 6.34
C GLY A 143 23.95 -5.97 6.50
N GLY A 144 23.01 -5.04 6.27
CA GLY A 144 23.21 -3.60 6.36
C GLY A 144 23.53 -3.15 7.78
N MET A 145 22.96 -3.80 8.78
CA MET A 145 23.20 -3.51 10.19
C MET A 145 24.67 -3.70 10.58
N PHE A 146 25.37 -4.67 10.01
CA PHE A 146 26.80 -4.92 10.24
C PHE A 146 27.68 -4.11 9.29
N ARG A 147 27.27 -3.92 8.04
CA ARG A 147 28.01 -3.16 7.03
C ARG A 147 28.02 -1.65 7.33
N GLY A 148 26.93 -1.10 7.85
CA GLY A 148 26.85 0.30 8.25
C GLY A 148 27.85 0.67 9.36
N TRP A 149 28.10 -0.24 10.29
CA TRP A 149 29.09 -0.07 11.35
C TRP A 149 30.54 -0.17 10.85
N LEU A 150 30.75 -0.96 9.78
CA LEU A 150 32.06 -1.17 9.16
C LEU A 150 32.34 -0.22 8.00
N ALA A 151 31.37 0.59 7.59
CA ALA A 151 31.56 1.59 6.54
C ALA A 151 32.61 2.61 6.98
N LYS A 152 33.77 2.60 6.35
CA LYS A 152 34.77 3.65 6.52
C LYS A 152 34.15 4.98 6.14
N LYS A 153 34.35 6.02 6.99
CA LYS A 153 34.02 7.40 6.63
C LYS A 153 34.59 7.69 5.25
N VAL A 154 33.74 8.07 4.31
CA VAL A 154 34.20 8.58 3.02
C VAL A 154 34.99 9.86 3.33
N PRO A 155 36.25 9.98 2.88
CA PRO A 155 36.99 11.22 3.08
C PRO A 155 36.21 12.35 2.40
N ASP A 156 36.03 13.45 3.13
CA ASP A 156 35.47 14.68 2.57
C ASP A 156 36.33 15.11 1.38
N ARG A 157 35.71 15.24 0.21
CA ARG A 157 36.33 15.78 -0.99
C ARG A 157 36.17 17.28 -1.02
#